data_c577146919cfef94314e0c81a06941ea
#
_entry.id   c577146919cfef94314e0c81a06941ea
#
_cell.length_a   1.000
_cell.length_b   1.000
_cell.length_c   1.000
_cell.angle_alpha   90.00
_cell.angle_beta   90.00
_cell.angle_gamma   90.00
#
_symmetry.space_group_name_H-M   'P 1'
#
loop_
_entity.id
_entity.type
_entity.pdbx_description
1 polymer ?
#
loop_
_entity_poly.entity_id
_entity_poly.type
_entity_poly.pdbx_seq_one_letter_code
_entity_poly.pdbx_strand_id
1 'polypeptide(L)'
;MVMDLAVELIQATVQLEQPLGDGTRTVGTGFLISSTGPDGQPRTVLVTANHVFQKMPGATARIGYRISNADGSWSYSPQPVKIRDGDGHELWTHHPSRDVAAIAIKAPPEFAKAAIPQSYLAADETFQQYKIGAGDEMMALGFPRGLSANAAGFPILRSGRVASYPIAPAKIFPTFLLDFSVFPGNSGGPVFVSRDAAAVAPASNGDSAPAAGPGFIAGLLTQQVELNNERLEIGIVTQAKYIRETIALLTNPLAPSTVADTTPVPGAKAASAEEAARD
;
A
#
# COMPACT_ATOMS: atom_id res chain seq x y z
N MET A 1 2.82 0.22 24.49
CA MET A 1 1.60 -0.38 23.91
C MET A 1 1.98 -0.75 22.48
N VAL A 2 2.07 -2.05 22.17
CA VAL A 2 2.33 -2.49 20.81
C VAL A 2 1.05 -2.22 20.03
N MET A 3 1.09 -1.32 19.05
CA MET A 3 -0.06 -1.07 18.18
C MET A 3 -0.23 -2.27 17.23
N ASP A 4 -1.48 -2.56 16.88
CA ASP A 4 -1.81 -3.58 15.89
C ASP A 4 -1.32 -3.11 14.51
N LEU A 5 -0.54 -3.95 13.81
CA LEU A 5 -0.02 -3.64 12.48
C LEU A 5 -1.14 -3.28 11.49
N ALA A 6 -2.33 -3.86 11.64
CA ALA A 6 -3.47 -3.52 10.79
C ALA A 6 -3.87 -2.04 10.96
N VAL A 7 -3.91 -1.54 12.20
CA VAL A 7 -4.23 -0.14 12.49
C VAL A 7 -3.13 0.79 11.96
N GLU A 8 -1.85 0.42 12.15
CA GLU A 8 -0.72 1.20 11.62
C GLU A 8 -0.78 1.28 10.09
N LEU A 9 -1.03 0.14 9.41
CA LEU A 9 -1.16 0.12 7.95
C LEU A 9 -2.39 0.87 7.44
N ILE A 10 -3.52 0.84 8.15
CA ILE A 10 -4.69 1.67 7.82
C ILE A 10 -4.29 3.16 7.83
N GLN A 11 -3.48 3.60 8.80
CA GLN A 11 -3.00 4.97 8.85
C GLN A 11 -1.99 5.30 7.74
N ALA A 12 -1.12 4.36 7.39
CA ALA A 12 -0.08 4.53 6.37
C ALA A 12 -0.58 4.35 4.93
N THR A 13 -1.76 3.75 4.72
CA THR A 13 -2.31 3.49 3.38
C THR A 13 -3.08 4.69 2.85
N VAL A 14 -2.80 5.09 1.61
CA VAL A 14 -3.32 6.29 0.97
C VAL A 14 -3.93 5.98 -0.40
N GLN A 15 -4.98 6.71 -0.77
CA GLN A 15 -5.50 6.72 -2.13
C GLN A 15 -4.56 7.50 -3.04
N LEU A 16 -4.33 6.98 -4.23
CA LEU A 16 -3.65 7.68 -5.32
C LEU A 16 -4.67 7.95 -6.41
N GLU A 17 -4.75 9.18 -6.88
CA GLU A 17 -5.66 9.53 -7.97
C GLU A 17 -5.07 10.58 -8.91
N GLN A 18 -5.53 10.54 -10.16
CA GLN A 18 -5.32 11.60 -11.13
C GLN A 18 -6.60 11.85 -11.91
N PRO A 19 -7.21 13.04 -11.80
CA PRO A 19 -8.31 13.48 -12.67
C PRO A 19 -7.81 13.56 -14.11
N LEU A 20 -8.61 13.08 -15.07
CA LEU A 20 -8.25 13.04 -16.49
C LEU A 20 -8.88 14.18 -17.32
N GLY A 21 -9.61 15.11 -16.70
CA GLY A 21 -10.17 16.30 -17.37
C GLY A 21 -11.51 16.08 -18.08
N ASP A 22 -11.91 14.83 -18.32
CA ASP A 22 -13.19 14.43 -18.92
C ASP A 22 -14.26 14.03 -17.87
N GLY A 23 -13.99 14.32 -16.61
CA GLY A 23 -14.83 13.90 -15.47
C GLY A 23 -14.46 12.53 -14.93
N THR A 24 -13.60 11.77 -15.60
CA THR A 24 -13.06 10.50 -15.11
C THR A 24 -11.79 10.69 -14.30
N ARG A 25 -11.36 9.65 -13.60
CA ARG A 25 -10.10 9.64 -12.85
C ARG A 25 -9.46 8.25 -12.86
N THR A 26 -8.13 8.23 -12.87
CA THR A 26 -7.37 7.04 -12.55
C THR A 26 -7.20 6.94 -11.05
N VAL A 27 -7.42 5.76 -10.48
CA VAL A 27 -7.31 5.51 -9.04
C VAL A 27 -6.43 4.29 -8.79
N GLY A 28 -5.65 4.38 -7.73
CA GLY A 28 -4.84 3.29 -7.18
C GLY A 28 -4.69 3.42 -5.67
N THR A 29 -3.97 2.49 -5.10
CA THR A 29 -3.61 2.46 -3.68
C THR A 29 -2.10 2.57 -3.55
N GLY A 30 -1.64 3.26 -2.53
CA GLY A 30 -0.25 3.25 -2.09
C GLY A 30 -0.15 3.19 -0.57
N PHE A 31 1.02 2.91 -0.07
CA PHE A 31 1.29 2.94 1.36
C PHE A 31 2.68 3.50 1.66
N LEU A 32 2.86 4.01 2.86
CA LEU A 32 4.06 4.73 3.25
C LEU A 32 5.01 3.82 4.04
N ILE A 33 6.27 3.79 3.59
CA ILE A 33 7.37 3.09 4.24
C ILE A 33 8.37 4.13 4.76
N SER A 34 8.79 3.97 6.01
CA SER A 34 9.93 4.70 6.57
C SER A 34 11.22 3.96 6.20
N SER A 35 12.14 4.67 5.55
CA SER A 35 13.41 4.16 5.07
C SER A 35 14.52 5.17 5.35
N THR A 36 15.78 4.73 5.27
CA THR A 36 16.94 5.60 5.35
C THR A 36 17.48 5.88 3.94
N GLY A 37 17.71 7.14 3.63
CA GLY A 37 18.28 7.56 2.36
C GLY A 37 19.76 7.19 2.22
N PRO A 38 20.33 7.34 1.01
CA PRO A 38 21.78 7.15 0.79
C PRO A 38 22.65 8.12 1.61
N ASP A 39 22.10 9.25 2.01
CA ASP A 39 22.71 10.29 2.87
C ASP A 39 22.58 9.97 4.37
N GLY A 40 22.04 8.81 4.74
CA GLY A 40 21.79 8.42 6.12
C GLY A 40 20.58 9.10 6.77
N GLN A 41 19.84 9.96 6.04
CA GLN A 41 18.69 10.66 6.60
C GLN A 41 17.39 9.83 6.47
N PRO A 42 16.48 9.92 7.46
CA PRO A 42 15.19 9.29 7.36
C PRO A 42 14.36 9.90 6.23
N ARG A 43 13.70 9.07 5.46
CA ARG A 43 12.80 9.47 4.36
C ARG A 43 11.50 8.68 4.38
N THR A 44 10.43 9.32 3.93
CA THR A 44 9.16 8.65 3.68
C THR A 44 9.10 8.25 2.20
N VAL A 45 8.84 6.98 1.96
CA VAL A 45 8.72 6.39 0.63
C VAL A 45 7.28 5.96 0.40
N LEU A 46 6.66 6.48 -0.64
CA LEU A 46 5.38 5.99 -1.15
C LEU A 46 5.64 4.79 -2.05
N VAL A 47 5.02 3.66 -1.72
CA VAL A 47 5.09 2.41 -2.47
C VAL A 47 3.73 2.14 -3.13
N THR A 48 3.73 1.70 -4.39
CA THR A 48 2.54 1.29 -5.14
C THR A 48 2.91 0.30 -6.25
N ALA A 49 1.94 -0.20 -7.00
CA ALA A 49 2.20 -0.94 -8.24
C ALA A 49 2.64 0.02 -9.36
N ASN A 50 3.62 -0.37 -10.18
CA ASN A 50 4.16 0.49 -11.22
C ASN A 50 3.10 0.93 -12.23
N HIS A 51 2.21 0.02 -12.64
CA HIS A 51 1.13 0.35 -13.57
C HIS A 51 0.17 1.43 -13.04
N VAL A 52 0.10 1.66 -11.72
CA VAL A 52 -0.74 2.74 -11.14
C VAL A 52 -0.23 4.09 -11.61
N PHE A 53 1.07 4.37 -11.50
CA PHE A 53 1.66 5.60 -11.99
C PHE A 53 1.70 5.66 -13.52
N GLN A 54 1.97 4.53 -14.20
CA GLN A 54 1.96 4.47 -15.67
C GLN A 54 0.61 4.86 -16.28
N LYS A 55 -0.50 4.51 -15.62
CA LYS A 55 -1.87 4.89 -16.03
C LYS A 55 -2.23 6.34 -15.69
N MET A 56 -1.33 7.08 -15.05
CA MET A 56 -1.49 8.50 -14.73
C MET A 56 -0.65 9.33 -15.72
N PRO A 57 -1.21 9.82 -16.83
CA PRO A 57 -0.45 10.49 -17.89
C PRO A 57 0.06 11.88 -17.52
N GLY A 58 -0.59 12.55 -16.57
CA GLY A 58 -0.23 13.90 -16.15
C GLY A 58 0.99 13.97 -15.24
N ALA A 59 1.58 15.14 -15.12
CA ALA A 59 2.77 15.38 -14.31
C ALA A 59 2.53 15.26 -12.80
N THR A 60 1.27 15.41 -12.36
CA THR A 60 0.92 15.47 -10.93
C THR A 60 -0.20 14.48 -10.63
N ALA A 61 0.01 13.64 -9.63
CA ALA A 61 -1.02 12.83 -8.98
C ALA A 61 -1.46 13.50 -7.66
N ARG A 62 -2.53 12.98 -7.06
CA ARG A 62 -2.97 13.36 -5.71
C ARG A 62 -2.80 12.18 -4.76
N ILE A 63 -2.29 12.46 -3.56
CA ILE A 63 -2.25 11.53 -2.44
C ILE A 63 -3.36 11.91 -1.47
N GLY A 64 -4.26 10.96 -1.18
CA GLY A 64 -5.38 11.15 -0.26
C GLY A 64 -4.93 11.06 1.19
N TYR A 65 -4.42 12.15 1.75
CA TYR A 65 -4.13 12.24 3.18
C TYR A 65 -5.40 12.47 3.99
N ARG A 66 -5.29 12.28 5.29
CA ARG A 66 -6.34 12.48 6.29
C ARG A 66 -5.79 13.36 7.40
N ILE A 67 -6.62 14.25 7.93
CA ILE A 67 -6.26 15.15 9.03
C ILE A 67 -7.14 14.79 10.22
N SER A 68 -6.51 14.54 11.39
CA SER A 68 -7.20 14.43 12.66
C SER A 68 -7.55 15.81 13.16
N ASN A 69 -8.82 16.06 13.44
CA ASN A 69 -9.32 17.31 13.97
C ASN A 69 -9.31 17.31 15.51
N ALA A 70 -9.34 18.49 16.11
CA ALA A 70 -9.30 18.64 17.58
C ALA A 70 -10.52 18.02 18.31
N ASP A 71 -11.64 17.87 17.61
CA ASP A 71 -12.87 17.23 18.09
C ASP A 71 -12.87 15.69 17.97
N GLY A 72 -11.76 15.10 17.50
CA GLY A 72 -11.62 13.67 17.26
C GLY A 72 -12.19 13.18 15.94
N SER A 73 -12.77 14.06 15.11
CA SER A 73 -13.18 13.74 13.76
C SER A 73 -11.98 13.71 12.79
N TRP A 74 -12.19 13.21 11.58
CA TRP A 74 -11.19 13.14 10.52
C TRP A 74 -11.71 13.79 9.24
N SER A 75 -10.82 14.48 8.55
CA SER A 75 -11.11 15.12 7.26
C SER A 75 -10.22 14.56 6.16
N TYR A 76 -10.77 14.36 4.97
CA TYR A 76 -10.02 14.02 3.77
C TYR A 76 -9.25 15.24 3.25
N SER A 77 -7.94 15.12 3.05
CA SER A 77 -7.04 16.21 2.66
C SER A 77 -6.10 15.75 1.54
N PRO A 78 -6.57 15.66 0.29
CA PRO A 78 -5.74 15.25 -0.83
C PRO A 78 -4.69 16.31 -1.14
N GLN A 79 -3.42 15.89 -1.33
CA GLN A 79 -2.32 16.76 -1.67
C GLN A 79 -1.67 16.35 -2.99
N PRO A 80 -1.20 17.32 -3.81
CA PRO A 80 -0.52 17.01 -5.05
C PRO A 80 0.87 16.44 -4.81
N VAL A 81 1.27 15.49 -5.65
CA VAL A 81 2.64 14.97 -5.74
C VAL A 81 3.07 14.96 -7.21
N LYS A 82 4.25 15.49 -7.49
CA LYS A 82 4.83 15.40 -8.84
C LYS A 82 5.29 13.96 -9.06
N ILE A 83 4.81 13.36 -10.14
CA ILE A 83 5.20 12.03 -10.60
C ILE A 83 5.96 12.07 -11.92
N ARG A 84 5.95 13.23 -12.63
CA ARG A 84 6.77 13.46 -13.82
C ARG A 84 7.39 14.85 -13.76
N ASP A 85 8.54 15.01 -14.41
CA ASP A 85 9.19 16.31 -14.60
C ASP A 85 8.54 17.12 -15.74
N GLY A 86 9.15 18.28 -16.07
CA GLY A 86 8.67 19.16 -17.16
C GLY A 86 8.77 18.51 -18.55
N ASP A 87 9.65 17.56 -18.73
CA ASP A 87 9.90 16.83 -20.00
C ASP A 87 9.11 15.52 -20.06
N GLY A 88 8.33 15.20 -19.02
CA GLY A 88 7.51 13.99 -18.94
C GLY A 88 8.22 12.76 -18.41
N HIS A 89 9.49 12.86 -17.99
CA HIS A 89 10.21 11.73 -17.40
C HIS A 89 9.64 11.35 -16.03
N GLU A 90 9.67 10.05 -15.75
CA GLU A 90 9.19 9.49 -14.50
C GLU A 90 10.08 9.91 -13.31
N LEU A 91 9.45 10.42 -12.25
CA LEU A 91 10.13 10.77 -11.00
C LEU A 91 10.11 9.63 -9.97
N TRP A 92 9.38 8.56 -10.25
CA TRP A 92 9.41 7.35 -9.42
C TRP A 92 10.45 6.36 -9.94
N THR A 93 10.91 5.51 -9.05
CA THR A 93 11.75 4.35 -9.38
C THR A 93 10.85 3.12 -9.44
N HIS A 94 10.97 2.32 -10.49
CA HIS A 94 10.27 1.06 -10.61
C HIS A 94 11.24 -0.13 -10.60
N HIS A 95 10.74 -1.29 -10.20
CA HIS A 95 11.51 -2.53 -10.26
C HIS A 95 11.72 -2.95 -11.73
N PRO A 96 12.94 -3.38 -12.13
CA PRO A 96 13.24 -3.66 -13.55
C PRO A 96 12.43 -4.83 -14.14
N SER A 97 11.86 -5.71 -13.32
CA SER A 97 11.16 -6.93 -13.79
C SER A 97 9.86 -7.22 -13.03
N ARG A 98 9.42 -6.35 -12.12
CA ARG A 98 8.20 -6.54 -11.31
C ARG A 98 7.37 -5.27 -11.29
N ASP A 99 6.07 -5.45 -11.13
CA ASP A 99 5.11 -4.34 -11.09
C ASP A 99 5.11 -3.67 -9.71
N VAL A 100 6.22 -3.05 -9.36
CA VAL A 100 6.44 -2.31 -8.10
C VAL A 100 7.06 -0.96 -8.43
N ALA A 101 6.56 0.10 -7.82
CA ALA A 101 7.10 1.44 -7.89
C ALA A 101 7.26 2.06 -6.51
N ALA A 102 8.25 2.90 -6.38
CA ALA A 102 8.54 3.66 -5.17
C ALA A 102 8.98 5.08 -5.51
N ILE A 103 8.55 6.05 -4.71
CA ILE A 103 8.97 7.44 -4.82
C ILE A 103 9.18 8.03 -3.42
N ALA A 104 10.31 8.70 -3.19
CA ALA A 104 10.53 9.44 -1.96
C ALA A 104 9.69 10.72 -1.97
N ILE A 105 8.92 10.96 -0.92
CA ILE A 105 8.00 12.09 -0.82
C ILE A 105 8.20 12.86 0.48
N LYS A 106 7.80 14.13 0.46
CA LYS A 106 7.62 14.93 1.66
C LYS A 106 6.17 14.77 2.14
N ALA A 107 5.95 13.82 3.04
CA ALA A 107 4.65 13.60 3.64
C ALA A 107 4.34 14.62 4.76
N PRO A 108 3.07 14.94 5.05
CA PRO A 108 2.69 15.64 6.28
C PRO A 108 3.26 14.93 7.52
N PRO A 109 3.59 15.66 8.62
CA PRO A 109 4.26 15.09 9.78
C PRO A 109 3.55 13.85 10.37
N GLU A 110 2.21 13.86 10.42
CA GLU A 110 1.42 12.73 10.94
C GLU A 110 1.62 11.48 10.08
N PHE A 111 1.67 11.63 8.74
CA PHE A 111 1.88 10.52 7.81
C PHE A 111 3.34 10.08 7.75
N ALA A 112 4.29 11.01 7.86
CA ALA A 112 5.69 10.65 8.00
C ALA A 112 5.93 9.80 9.26
N LYS A 113 5.25 10.13 10.36
CA LYS A 113 5.28 9.36 11.62
C LYS A 113 4.55 8.02 11.51
N ALA A 114 3.46 7.95 10.73
CA ALA A 114 2.69 6.73 10.52
C ALA A 114 3.32 5.78 9.47
N ALA A 115 4.37 6.23 8.76
CA ALA A 115 5.06 5.39 7.78
C ALA A 115 5.65 4.13 8.44
N ILE A 116 5.37 2.96 7.85
CA ILE A 116 5.76 1.67 8.40
C ILE A 116 7.27 1.46 8.22
N PRO A 117 8.01 1.05 9.25
CA PRO A 117 9.43 0.74 9.10
C PRO A 117 9.69 -0.34 8.03
N GLN A 118 10.73 -0.14 7.22
CA GLN A 118 11.10 -1.10 6.15
C GLN A 118 11.39 -2.51 6.69
N SER A 119 11.71 -2.66 7.96
CA SER A 119 11.90 -3.96 8.63
C SER A 119 10.65 -4.84 8.67
N TYR A 120 9.46 -4.25 8.52
CA TYR A 120 8.20 -5.01 8.44
C TYR A 120 7.96 -5.66 7.07
N LEU A 121 8.73 -5.32 6.04
CA LEU A 121 8.66 -6.00 4.75
C LEU A 121 9.19 -7.43 4.89
N ALA A 122 8.45 -8.44 4.48
CA ALA A 122 8.84 -9.84 4.57
C ALA A 122 10.12 -10.14 3.76
N ALA A 123 10.93 -11.04 4.28
CA ALA A 123 11.96 -11.77 3.57
C ALA A 123 11.51 -13.24 3.37
N ASP A 124 12.27 -14.04 2.65
CA ASP A 124 11.92 -15.44 2.40
C ASP A 124 11.81 -16.23 3.71
N GLU A 125 12.67 -15.95 4.70
CA GLU A 125 12.68 -16.56 6.01
C GLU A 125 11.46 -16.20 6.85
N THR A 126 10.85 -15.02 6.59
CA THR A 126 9.67 -14.55 7.33
C THR A 126 8.50 -15.50 7.17
N PHE A 127 8.25 -16.00 5.96
CA PHE A 127 7.15 -16.94 5.72
C PHE A 127 7.34 -18.26 6.51
N GLN A 128 8.57 -18.74 6.60
CA GLN A 128 8.91 -19.95 7.38
C GLN A 128 8.77 -19.66 8.88
N GLN A 129 9.30 -18.54 9.36
CA GLN A 129 9.25 -18.15 10.77
C GLN A 129 7.81 -18.05 11.29
N TYR A 130 6.91 -17.46 10.47
CA TYR A 130 5.50 -17.31 10.80
C TYR A 130 4.67 -18.54 10.41
N LYS A 131 5.29 -19.58 9.80
CA LYS A 131 4.63 -20.81 9.30
C LYS A 131 3.47 -20.48 8.36
N ILE A 132 3.68 -19.52 7.46
CA ILE A 132 2.67 -19.12 6.48
C ILE A 132 2.75 -19.99 5.24
N GLY A 133 1.61 -20.52 4.81
CA GLY A 133 1.46 -21.35 3.62
C GLY A 133 0.09 -21.25 2.99
N ALA A 134 -0.22 -22.19 2.09
CA ALA A 134 -1.52 -22.25 1.43
C ALA A 134 -2.67 -22.41 2.46
N GLY A 135 -3.74 -21.65 2.28
CA GLY A 135 -4.90 -21.64 3.17
C GLY A 135 -4.82 -20.65 4.35
N ASP A 136 -3.64 -20.11 4.65
CA ASP A 136 -3.51 -19.10 5.70
C ASP A 136 -4.14 -17.76 5.30
N GLU A 137 -4.70 -17.07 6.29
CA GLU A 137 -5.36 -15.79 6.09
C GLU A 137 -4.35 -14.65 5.99
N MET A 138 -4.56 -13.78 5.01
CA MET A 138 -3.88 -12.50 4.87
C MET A 138 -4.89 -11.38 4.69
N MET A 139 -4.50 -10.18 5.09
CA MET A 139 -5.29 -8.97 4.93
C MET A 139 -4.72 -8.10 3.83
N ALA A 140 -5.58 -7.28 3.21
CA ALA A 140 -5.21 -6.30 2.23
C ALA A 140 -5.96 -4.99 2.46
N LEU A 141 -5.32 -3.86 2.19
CA LEU A 141 -5.92 -2.54 2.23
C LEU A 141 -5.97 -1.94 0.83
N GLY A 142 -7.03 -1.17 0.56
CA GLY A 142 -7.12 -0.49 -0.72
C GLY A 142 -8.37 0.38 -0.88
N PHE A 143 -8.48 0.94 -2.08
CA PHE A 143 -9.57 1.83 -2.49
C PHE A 143 -10.27 1.26 -3.73
N PRO A 144 -11.07 0.18 -3.59
CA PRO A 144 -11.74 -0.47 -4.70
C PRO A 144 -12.64 0.54 -5.43
N ARG A 145 -12.43 0.71 -6.74
CA ARG A 145 -13.13 1.71 -7.58
C ARG A 145 -13.06 3.14 -7.03
N GLY A 146 -12.06 3.45 -6.20
CA GLY A 146 -11.92 4.73 -5.53
C GLY A 146 -12.83 4.93 -4.31
N LEU A 147 -13.47 3.86 -3.83
CA LEU A 147 -14.27 3.91 -2.60
C LEU A 147 -13.38 3.92 -1.36
N SER A 148 -13.80 4.69 -0.38
CA SER A 148 -13.22 4.74 0.96
C SER A 148 -14.18 4.11 1.97
N ALA A 149 -13.65 3.64 3.10
CA ALA A 149 -14.46 3.10 4.19
C ALA A 149 -15.38 4.15 4.84
N ASN A 150 -15.03 5.44 4.71
CA ASN A 150 -15.81 6.57 5.23
C ASN A 150 -15.43 7.87 4.51
N ALA A 151 -16.15 8.95 4.81
CA ALA A 151 -15.95 10.28 4.23
C ALA A 151 -14.56 10.89 4.52
N ALA A 152 -13.86 10.43 5.54
CA ALA A 152 -12.49 10.86 5.85
C ALA A 152 -11.43 10.23 4.94
N GLY A 153 -11.79 9.27 4.08
CA GLY A 153 -10.88 8.69 3.10
C GLY A 153 -10.02 7.56 3.67
N PHE A 154 -10.50 6.79 4.64
CA PHE A 154 -9.82 5.60 5.12
C PHE A 154 -9.92 4.45 4.11
N PRO A 155 -8.86 3.61 3.97
CA PRO A 155 -8.90 2.46 3.09
C PRO A 155 -9.87 1.41 3.59
N ILE A 156 -10.35 0.57 2.66
CA ILE A 156 -11.16 -0.60 2.97
C ILE A 156 -10.22 -1.77 3.27
N LEU A 157 -10.41 -2.38 4.45
CA LEU A 157 -9.73 -3.60 4.86
C LEU A 157 -10.49 -4.81 4.33
N ARG A 158 -9.76 -5.75 3.75
CA ARG A 158 -10.26 -7.03 3.27
C ARG A 158 -9.36 -8.17 3.73
N SER A 159 -9.89 -9.37 3.82
CA SER A 159 -9.13 -10.57 4.07
C SER A 159 -9.38 -11.62 2.99
N GLY A 160 -8.39 -12.49 2.79
CA GLY A 160 -8.45 -13.62 1.88
C GLY A 160 -7.44 -14.67 2.29
N ARG A 161 -7.51 -15.84 1.67
CA ARG A 161 -6.60 -16.96 1.96
C ARG A 161 -5.55 -17.11 0.88
N VAL A 162 -4.35 -17.51 1.26
CA VAL A 162 -3.29 -17.87 0.31
C VAL A 162 -3.78 -19.04 -0.55
N ALA A 163 -3.90 -18.79 -1.86
CA ALA A 163 -4.48 -19.71 -2.85
C ALA A 163 -3.43 -20.32 -3.80
N SER A 164 -2.15 -20.25 -3.44
CA SER A 164 -1.06 -20.85 -4.23
C SER A 164 -0.01 -21.52 -3.36
N TYR A 165 0.75 -22.44 -3.96
CA TYR A 165 1.86 -23.14 -3.32
C TYR A 165 2.86 -23.59 -4.40
N PRO A 166 4.19 -23.49 -4.17
CA PRO A 166 4.84 -22.81 -3.04
C PRO A 166 4.75 -21.28 -3.11
N ILE A 167 5.01 -20.59 -1.98
CA ILE A 167 5.04 -19.13 -1.92
C ILE A 167 6.44 -18.56 -1.62
N ALA A 168 7.42 -19.44 -1.39
CA ALA A 168 8.83 -19.10 -1.15
C ALA A 168 9.74 -20.16 -1.78
N PRO A 169 11.00 -19.84 -2.14
CA PRO A 169 11.61 -18.51 -2.06
C PRO A 169 11.13 -17.56 -3.17
N ALA A 170 11.11 -16.25 -2.89
CA ALA A 170 10.60 -15.22 -3.80
C ALA A 170 11.31 -15.20 -5.17
N LYS A 171 12.59 -15.58 -5.23
CA LYS A 171 13.35 -15.67 -6.49
C LYS A 171 12.70 -16.62 -7.49
N ILE A 172 12.09 -17.73 -7.01
CA ILE A 172 11.44 -18.75 -7.83
C ILE A 172 9.94 -18.44 -7.96
N PHE A 173 9.31 -18.03 -6.86
CA PHE A 173 7.89 -17.70 -6.77
C PHE A 173 7.73 -16.21 -6.46
N PRO A 174 7.90 -15.33 -7.47
CA PRO A 174 7.90 -13.87 -7.24
C PRO A 174 6.55 -13.30 -6.84
N THR A 175 5.50 -14.04 -7.11
CA THR A 175 4.11 -13.71 -6.78
C THR A 175 3.43 -14.90 -6.12
N PHE A 176 2.39 -14.63 -5.35
CA PHE A 176 1.46 -15.63 -4.86
C PHE A 176 0.02 -15.15 -5.03
N LEU A 177 -0.93 -16.05 -4.87
CA LEU A 177 -2.34 -15.79 -5.08
C LEU A 177 -3.08 -15.67 -3.75
N LEU A 178 -4.08 -14.79 -3.72
CA LEU A 178 -5.07 -14.70 -2.65
C LEU A 178 -6.47 -14.93 -3.21
N ASP A 179 -7.24 -15.76 -2.50
CA ASP A 179 -8.64 -15.99 -2.77
C ASP A 179 -9.47 -14.85 -2.16
N PHE A 180 -9.69 -13.81 -2.95
CA PHE A 180 -10.63 -12.72 -2.69
C PHE A 180 -10.79 -11.83 -3.92
N SER A 181 -11.97 -11.16 -4.03
CA SER A 181 -12.25 -10.27 -5.14
C SER A 181 -11.34 -9.05 -5.14
N VAL A 182 -10.70 -8.77 -6.27
CA VAL A 182 -9.89 -7.57 -6.50
C VAL A 182 -10.61 -6.67 -7.50
N PHE A 183 -10.62 -5.37 -7.22
CA PHE A 183 -11.24 -4.38 -8.10
C PHE A 183 -10.19 -3.34 -8.54
N PRO A 184 -10.40 -2.66 -9.69
CA PRO A 184 -9.62 -1.49 -10.04
C PRO A 184 -9.54 -0.52 -8.86
N GLY A 185 -8.35 0.02 -8.59
CA GLY A 185 -8.10 0.85 -7.42
C GLY A 185 -7.47 0.12 -6.23
N ASN A 186 -7.59 -1.21 -6.13
CA ASN A 186 -6.88 -1.99 -5.09
C ASN A 186 -5.38 -2.15 -5.40
N SER A 187 -4.98 -2.01 -6.67
CA SER A 187 -3.59 -2.14 -7.10
C SER A 187 -2.67 -1.21 -6.32
N GLY A 188 -1.56 -1.75 -5.83
CA GLY A 188 -0.58 -1.06 -5.00
C GLY A 188 -0.87 -1.12 -3.50
N GLY A 189 -2.01 -1.68 -3.09
CA GLY A 189 -2.36 -1.85 -1.68
C GLY A 189 -1.50 -2.89 -0.97
N PRO A 190 -1.12 -2.66 0.31
CA PRO A 190 -0.33 -3.61 1.08
C PRO A 190 -1.12 -4.88 1.37
N VAL A 191 -0.43 -6.01 1.26
CA VAL A 191 -0.89 -7.34 1.71
C VAL A 191 -0.05 -7.74 2.92
N PHE A 192 -0.69 -8.12 4.00
CA PHE A 192 -0.01 -8.30 5.28
C PHE A 192 -0.66 -9.36 6.16
N VAL A 193 0.12 -9.84 7.13
CA VAL A 193 -0.34 -10.64 8.25
C VAL A 193 -0.26 -9.79 9.50
N SER A 194 -1.36 -9.65 10.23
CA SER A 194 -1.38 -9.11 11.59
C SER A 194 -1.70 -10.23 12.56
N ARG A 195 -0.96 -10.33 13.64
CA ARG A 195 -1.20 -11.29 14.71
C ARG A 195 -1.17 -10.56 16.03
N ASP A 196 -2.10 -10.89 16.91
CA ASP A 196 -2.02 -10.44 18.27
C ASP A 196 -0.73 -10.94 18.92
N ALA A 197 0.03 -10.06 19.51
CA ALA A 197 1.25 -10.39 20.26
C ALA A 197 0.98 -11.47 21.37
N ALA A 198 -0.26 -11.58 21.80
CA ALA A 198 -0.72 -12.58 22.77
C ALA A 198 -0.99 -13.97 22.14
N ALA A 199 -1.19 -14.06 20.82
CA ALA A 199 -1.46 -15.32 20.13
C ALA A 199 -0.19 -16.10 19.75
N VAL A 200 0.98 -15.50 19.93
CA VAL A 200 2.27 -16.18 19.78
C VAL A 200 2.56 -16.91 21.10
N ALA A 201 2.00 -18.13 21.24
CA ALA A 201 2.35 -18.99 22.35
C ALA A 201 3.87 -19.19 22.42
N PRO A 202 4.50 -19.04 23.62
CA PRO A 202 5.90 -19.37 23.75
C PRO A 202 6.08 -20.84 23.33
N ALA A 203 7.05 -21.09 22.44
CA ALA A 203 7.43 -22.44 22.09
C ALA A 203 7.74 -23.20 23.39
N SER A 204 6.91 -24.18 23.73
CA SER A 204 7.19 -25.11 24.79
C SER A 204 8.38 -25.96 24.33
N ASN A 205 9.54 -25.67 24.83
CA ASN A 205 10.80 -26.40 24.86
C ASN A 205 11.95 -25.51 24.36
N GLY A 206 12.55 -24.74 25.27
CA GLY A 206 13.98 -24.45 25.33
C GLY A 206 14.70 -23.73 24.17
N ASP A 207 14.13 -23.64 22.98
CA ASP A 207 14.65 -22.89 21.87
C ASP A 207 13.99 -21.51 21.85
N SER A 208 14.79 -20.50 22.18
CA SER A 208 14.44 -19.09 22.05
C SER A 208 14.34 -18.72 20.57
N ALA A 209 13.24 -19.14 19.90
CA ALA A 209 12.83 -18.49 18.67
C ALA A 209 12.51 -17.02 19.01
N PRO A 210 13.06 -16.03 18.29
CA PRO A 210 12.72 -14.65 18.52
C PRO A 210 11.20 -14.52 18.49
N ALA A 211 10.63 -13.87 19.51
CA ALA A 211 9.19 -13.64 19.59
C ALA A 211 8.74 -13.03 18.25
N ALA A 212 7.89 -13.74 17.52
CA ALA A 212 7.35 -13.23 16.27
C ALA A 212 6.69 -11.88 16.57
N GLY A 213 7.11 -10.82 15.89
CA GLY A 213 6.54 -9.48 16.05
C GLY A 213 5.04 -9.46 15.68
N PRO A 214 4.38 -8.32 15.78
CA PRO A 214 2.92 -8.19 15.60
C PRO A 214 2.43 -8.50 14.17
N GLY A 215 3.33 -8.84 13.26
CA GLY A 215 3.02 -9.18 11.88
C GLY A 215 4.07 -8.68 10.89
N PHE A 216 3.75 -8.76 9.60
CA PHE A 216 4.65 -8.34 8.52
C PHE A 216 3.86 -8.01 7.24
N ILE A 217 4.46 -7.21 6.36
CA ILE A 217 3.95 -6.95 5.02
C ILE A 217 4.48 -8.04 4.09
N ALA A 218 3.57 -8.87 3.54
CA ALA A 218 3.91 -9.99 2.66
C ALA A 218 4.20 -9.52 1.22
N GLY A 219 3.60 -8.39 0.80
CA GLY A 219 3.73 -7.85 -0.54
C GLY A 219 2.72 -6.74 -0.82
N LEU A 220 2.49 -6.51 -2.11
CA LEU A 220 1.45 -5.60 -2.57
C LEU A 220 0.58 -6.23 -3.66
N LEU A 221 -0.68 -5.83 -3.72
CA LEU A 221 -1.61 -6.24 -4.78
C LEU A 221 -1.21 -5.60 -6.11
N THR A 222 -1.05 -6.42 -7.15
CA THR A 222 -0.71 -5.92 -8.49
C THR A 222 -1.85 -6.10 -9.48
N GLN A 223 -2.51 -7.26 -9.48
CA GLN A 223 -3.51 -7.59 -10.50
C GLN A 223 -4.61 -8.50 -9.92
N GLN A 224 -5.70 -8.60 -10.66
CA GLN A 224 -6.65 -9.71 -10.53
C GLN A 224 -6.41 -10.72 -11.66
N VAL A 225 -6.78 -11.96 -11.45
CA VAL A 225 -6.77 -12.98 -12.51
C VAL A 225 -8.03 -12.83 -13.35
N GLU A 226 -7.85 -12.69 -14.67
CA GLU A 226 -8.94 -12.71 -15.65
C GLU A 226 -8.71 -13.86 -16.64
N LEU A 227 -9.77 -14.59 -16.93
CA LEU A 227 -9.78 -15.65 -17.93
C LEU A 227 -10.99 -15.44 -18.86
N ASN A 228 -10.79 -15.32 -20.17
CA ASN A 228 -11.85 -15.10 -21.16
C ASN A 228 -12.78 -13.92 -20.82
N ASN A 229 -12.25 -12.83 -20.31
CA ASN A 229 -12.97 -11.64 -19.80
C ASN A 229 -13.81 -11.89 -18.54
N GLU A 230 -13.68 -13.04 -17.89
CA GLU A 230 -14.27 -13.31 -16.59
C GLU A 230 -13.25 -13.08 -15.48
N ARG A 231 -13.69 -12.41 -14.42
CA ARG A 231 -12.88 -12.18 -13.23
C ARG A 231 -12.99 -13.40 -12.33
N LEU A 232 -11.86 -14.03 -12.02
CA LEU A 232 -11.83 -15.24 -11.20
C LEU A 232 -11.83 -14.95 -9.69
N GLU A 233 -11.98 -13.67 -9.28
CA GLU A 233 -11.93 -13.25 -7.88
C GLU A 233 -10.66 -13.69 -7.15
N ILE A 234 -9.55 -13.74 -7.87
CA ILE A 234 -8.23 -14.09 -7.37
C ILE A 234 -7.31 -12.88 -7.50
N GLY A 235 -6.68 -12.50 -6.39
CA GLY A 235 -5.68 -11.43 -6.35
C GLY A 235 -4.27 -11.98 -6.56
N ILE A 236 -3.47 -11.27 -7.37
CA ILE A 236 -2.03 -11.52 -7.52
C ILE A 236 -1.28 -10.56 -6.61
N VAL A 237 -0.43 -11.12 -5.76
CA VAL A 237 0.43 -10.38 -4.82
C VAL A 237 1.87 -10.48 -5.27
N THR A 238 2.52 -9.35 -5.52
CA THR A 238 3.97 -9.28 -5.69
C THR A 238 4.65 -9.21 -4.33
N GLN A 239 5.63 -10.07 -4.10
CA GLN A 239 6.25 -10.24 -2.79
C GLN A 239 7.02 -9.02 -2.30
N ALA A 240 7.06 -8.80 -0.98
CA ALA A 240 7.69 -7.66 -0.31
C ALA A 240 9.20 -7.55 -0.56
N LYS A 241 9.87 -8.64 -0.91
CA LYS A 241 11.26 -8.62 -1.37
C LYS A 241 11.47 -7.58 -2.49
N TYR A 242 10.58 -7.54 -3.48
CA TYR A 242 10.68 -6.63 -4.60
C TYR A 242 10.38 -5.17 -4.22
N ILE A 243 9.61 -4.96 -3.16
CA ILE A 243 9.46 -3.63 -2.56
C ILE A 243 10.79 -3.16 -1.97
N ARG A 244 11.50 -4.02 -1.21
CA ARG A 244 12.82 -3.71 -0.65
C ARG A 244 13.84 -3.39 -1.75
N GLU A 245 13.88 -4.21 -2.80
CA GLU A 245 14.76 -4.02 -3.95
C GLU A 245 14.47 -2.68 -4.66
N THR A 246 13.19 -2.34 -4.86
CA THR A 246 12.79 -1.06 -5.47
C THR A 246 13.20 0.14 -4.61
N ILE A 247 13.00 0.05 -3.28
CA ILE A 247 13.42 1.11 -2.35
C ILE A 247 14.95 1.27 -2.36
N ALA A 248 15.71 0.18 -2.47
CA ALA A 248 17.18 0.23 -2.57
C ALA A 248 17.66 0.90 -3.86
N LEU A 249 16.86 0.86 -4.94
CA LEU A 249 17.16 1.55 -6.20
C LEU A 249 16.86 3.05 -6.18
N LEU A 250 16.19 3.55 -5.14
CA LEU A 250 15.85 4.97 -5.02
C LEU A 250 17.10 5.81 -4.83
N THR A 251 17.58 6.42 -5.90
CA THR A 251 18.73 7.34 -5.92
C THR A 251 18.31 8.81 -6.00
N ASN A 252 17.04 9.07 -6.38
CA ASN A 252 16.52 10.41 -6.57
C ASN A 252 16.31 11.15 -5.25
N PRO A 253 16.63 12.45 -5.17
CA PRO A 253 16.24 13.31 -4.06
C PRO A 253 14.69 13.36 -3.96
N LEU A 254 14.20 13.78 -2.78
CA LEU A 254 12.78 13.96 -2.51
C LEU A 254 12.08 14.65 -3.68
N ALA A 255 11.02 14.04 -4.22
CA ALA A 255 10.16 14.70 -5.18
C ALA A 255 9.61 16.00 -4.56
N PRO A 256 9.77 17.15 -5.22
CA PRO A 256 9.34 18.41 -4.66
C PRO A 256 7.83 18.40 -4.42
N SER A 257 7.43 18.49 -3.16
CA SER A 257 6.05 18.76 -2.76
C SER A 257 5.77 20.21 -3.04
N THR A 258 4.93 20.51 -4.02
CA THR A 258 4.33 21.84 -4.10
C THR A 258 3.25 21.90 -3.02
N VAL A 259 3.56 22.57 -1.92
CA VAL A 259 2.54 23.01 -0.97
C VAL A 259 1.69 24.02 -1.73
N ALA A 260 0.58 23.57 -2.31
CA ALA A 260 -0.43 24.46 -2.82
C ALA A 260 -1.17 25.03 -1.62
N ASP A 261 -1.31 26.36 -1.64
CA ASP A 261 -2.14 27.14 -0.74
C ASP A 261 -3.49 26.45 -0.52
N THR A 262 -3.81 26.15 0.73
CA THR A 262 -4.99 25.38 1.13
C THR A 262 -6.24 26.28 1.05
N THR A 263 -6.78 26.45 -0.15
CA THR A 263 -8.18 26.82 -0.31
C THR A 263 -8.99 25.52 -0.37
N PRO A 264 -9.95 25.30 0.54
CA PRO A 264 -10.81 24.11 0.47
C PRO A 264 -11.62 24.19 -0.83
N VAL A 265 -11.48 23.17 -1.69
CA VAL A 265 -12.38 23.01 -2.84
C VAL A 265 -13.71 22.50 -2.32
N PRO A 266 -14.81 23.29 -2.44
CA PRO A 266 -16.13 22.82 -2.03
C PRO A 266 -16.59 21.71 -2.97
N GLY A 267 -16.94 20.52 -2.42
CA GLY A 267 -17.86 19.61 -3.07
C GLY A 267 -17.34 18.33 -3.67
N ALA A 268 -16.19 17.79 -3.29
CA ALA A 268 -15.91 16.38 -3.59
C ALA A 268 -16.55 15.48 -2.50
N LYS A 269 -17.81 15.13 -2.66
CA LYS A 269 -18.42 14.05 -1.88
C LYS A 269 -17.70 12.75 -2.22
N ALA A 270 -16.96 12.20 -1.26
CA ALA A 270 -16.59 10.80 -1.31
C ALA A 270 -17.89 9.98 -1.25
N ALA A 271 -18.13 9.15 -2.29
CA ALA A 271 -19.25 8.23 -2.26
C ALA A 271 -19.04 7.29 -1.06
N SER A 272 -19.91 7.38 -0.06
CA SER A 272 -19.92 6.45 1.07
C SER A 272 -20.51 5.13 0.59
N ALA A 273 -20.15 4.02 1.24
CA ALA A 273 -20.70 2.70 0.95
C ALA A 273 -22.23 2.64 1.07
N GLU A 274 -22.86 3.60 1.73
CA GLU A 274 -24.30 3.74 1.88
C GLU A 274 -25.02 4.19 0.59
N GLU A 275 -24.33 4.90 -0.32
CA GLU A 275 -24.92 5.41 -1.55
C GLU A 275 -24.87 4.37 -2.69
N ALA A 276 -23.96 3.38 -2.60
CA ALA A 276 -23.83 2.30 -3.57
C ALA A 276 -24.87 1.16 -3.40
N ALA A 277 -25.69 1.19 -2.35
CA ALA A 277 -26.73 0.18 -2.08
C ALA A 277 -28.12 0.60 -2.59
N ARG A 278 -28.25 1.73 -3.30
CA ARG A 278 -29.55 2.28 -3.75
C ARG A 278 -29.75 2.34 -5.27
N ASP A 279 -28.86 1.70 -6.06
CA ASP A 279 -29.09 1.51 -7.51
C ASP A 279 -29.08 0.03 -7.89
#